data_284e10902f9c8a85cf02f454fc31a22a
#
_entry.id   284e10902f9c8a85cf02f454fc31a22a
#
_cell.length_a   1.000
_cell.length_b   1.000
_cell.length_c   1.000
_cell.angle_alpha   90.00
_cell.angle_beta   90.00
_cell.angle_gamma   90.00
#
_symmetry.space_group_name_H-M   'P 1'
#
loop_
_entity.id
_entity.type
_entity.pdbx_description
1 polymer ?
#
loop_
_entity_poly.entity_id
_entity_poly.type
_entity_poly.pdbx_seq_one_letter_code
_entity_poly.pdbx_strand_id
1 'polypeptide(L)'
;MTTSLHSHPQSRGWTEPGDTSVTGWLRRLLIVGMAWLVIGMAVMPAGVSYNPGKAYQDVLALTMWLPVIILSAMRPQRLLAFCTLPLMPWVIVLLAWGWISLSWTHAARPADEAARNLSILLFLVACQWVFNGDQRRTKWLLIGCSLVLAVVAVFDMIHGALHPAADGRLTGIGVMANANLAAAGMGAGLLWLWPWRFDGWRGNGVKWLAISALALFVLLTFTRSAWAALFVSLIVVVLCRGSRRAWLYAGLLCALGAIGVAAGLHLLLQRGWSLRPQIFAQSVKLFMQHPWRGLGQGSPFQIKAGKEILDHAHNMFAQLAIELGLPALLLWMCLWLALGWRAWRHRHETVGLVVLGLWVFGTIAVQFDLPHLLDSPRPGWLITWLPLALSTTLGRPVAVKPANDA
;
A
#
# COMPACT_ATOMS: atom_id res chain seq x y z
N MET A 1 2.95 -47.12 -31.78
CA MET A 1 2.86 -45.66 -32.04
C MET A 1 2.90 -44.97 -30.69
N THR A 2 4.07 -44.51 -30.29
CA THR A 2 4.37 -43.87 -29.00
C THR A 2 4.26 -42.38 -29.17
N THR A 3 3.24 -41.76 -28.60
CA THR A 3 3.05 -40.32 -28.54
C THR A 3 3.98 -39.71 -27.47
N SER A 4 4.94 -38.95 -27.93
CA SER A 4 5.85 -38.13 -27.09
C SER A 4 5.05 -37.04 -26.39
N LEU A 5 4.95 -37.17 -25.08
CA LEU A 5 4.51 -36.09 -24.20
C LEU A 5 5.53 -34.95 -24.24
N HIS A 6 5.14 -33.81 -24.79
CA HIS A 6 5.87 -32.56 -24.69
C HIS A 6 6.04 -32.18 -23.19
N SER A 7 7.25 -32.33 -22.71
CA SER A 7 7.66 -31.82 -21.42
C SER A 7 7.60 -30.27 -21.43
N HIS A 8 6.61 -29.68 -20.73
CA HIS A 8 6.64 -28.29 -20.41
C HIS A 8 7.94 -27.95 -19.68
N PRO A 9 8.63 -26.86 -20.02
CA PRO A 9 9.82 -26.43 -19.30
C PRO A 9 9.43 -26.16 -17.85
N GLN A 10 9.94 -26.99 -16.95
CA GLN A 10 9.84 -26.81 -15.52
C GLN A 10 10.37 -25.41 -15.18
N SER A 11 9.53 -24.56 -14.60
CA SER A 11 9.92 -23.29 -14.03
C SER A 11 10.89 -23.56 -12.88
N ARG A 12 12.21 -23.56 -13.21
CA ARG A 12 13.28 -23.65 -12.20
C ARG A 12 13.09 -22.52 -11.20
N GLY A 13 12.95 -22.88 -9.93
CA GLY A 13 12.96 -21.91 -8.83
C GLY A 13 14.19 -20.99 -8.95
N TRP A 14 14.02 -19.72 -8.63
CA TRP A 14 15.00 -18.65 -8.82
C TRP A 14 16.24 -18.72 -7.90
N THR A 15 16.61 -19.91 -7.43
CA THR A 15 17.94 -20.20 -6.90
C THR A 15 18.80 -20.71 -8.04
N GLU A 16 19.32 -19.80 -8.86
CA GLU A 16 20.29 -20.17 -9.86
C GLU A 16 21.64 -20.50 -9.20
N PRO A 17 22.36 -21.53 -9.69
CA PRO A 17 23.77 -21.71 -9.38
C PRO A 17 24.52 -20.48 -9.90
N GLY A 18 25.04 -19.65 -9.03
CA GLY A 18 25.78 -18.43 -9.38
C GLY A 18 25.37 -17.17 -8.61
N ASP A 19 24.61 -17.27 -7.51
CA ASP A 19 24.46 -16.13 -6.57
C ASP A 19 25.83 -15.84 -5.96
N THR A 20 26.54 -14.86 -6.55
CA THR A 20 27.81 -14.37 -6.00
C THR A 20 27.53 -13.80 -4.60
N SER A 21 28.53 -13.77 -3.73
CA SER A 21 28.43 -13.16 -2.40
C SER A 21 27.87 -11.73 -2.46
N VAL A 22 28.16 -11.01 -3.54
CA VAL A 22 27.69 -9.63 -3.80
C VAL A 22 26.18 -9.56 -4.03
N THR A 23 25.62 -10.42 -4.90
CA THR A 23 24.16 -10.44 -5.14
C THR A 23 23.38 -10.83 -3.89
N GLY A 24 23.92 -11.74 -3.11
CA GLY A 24 23.34 -12.14 -1.81
C GLY A 24 23.34 -10.98 -0.81
N TRP A 25 24.45 -10.22 -0.73
CA TRP A 25 24.54 -9.06 0.14
C TRP A 25 23.61 -7.93 -0.28
N LEU A 26 23.58 -7.56 -1.56
CA LEU A 26 22.67 -6.54 -2.10
C LEU A 26 21.20 -6.90 -1.85
N ARG A 27 20.83 -8.18 -1.97
CA ARG A 27 19.47 -8.64 -1.67
C ARG A 27 19.12 -8.51 -0.17
N ARG A 28 20.08 -8.76 0.73
CA ARG A 28 19.89 -8.51 2.18
C ARG A 28 19.69 -7.02 2.46
N LEU A 29 20.47 -6.18 1.79
CA LEU A 29 20.35 -4.73 1.90
C LEU A 29 18.96 -4.25 1.40
N LEU A 30 18.43 -4.82 0.30
CA LEU A 30 17.05 -4.55 -0.15
C LEU A 30 16.00 -4.93 0.89
N ILE A 31 16.17 -6.04 1.61
CA ILE A 31 15.24 -6.42 2.68
C ILE A 31 15.24 -5.38 3.80
N VAL A 32 16.43 -4.90 4.18
CA VAL A 32 16.57 -3.79 5.15
C VAL A 32 15.92 -2.52 4.60
N GLY A 33 16.13 -2.18 3.34
CA GLY A 33 15.52 -1.03 2.68
C GLY A 33 13.99 -1.11 2.63
N MET A 34 13.43 -2.30 2.36
CA MET A 34 11.98 -2.53 2.41
C MET A 34 11.41 -2.39 3.83
N ALA A 35 12.11 -2.89 4.85
CA ALA A 35 11.73 -2.67 6.23
C ALA A 35 11.82 -1.19 6.60
N TRP A 36 12.89 -0.51 6.18
CA TRP A 36 13.09 0.92 6.40
C TRP A 36 12.03 1.77 5.72
N LEU A 37 11.61 1.41 4.49
CA LEU A 37 10.51 2.11 3.81
C LEU A 37 9.27 2.18 4.70
N VAL A 38 8.93 1.11 5.42
CA VAL A 38 7.77 1.06 6.29
C VAL A 38 8.03 1.74 7.64
N ILE A 39 9.11 1.34 8.31
CA ILE A 39 9.43 1.78 9.68
C ILE A 39 9.85 3.24 9.69
N GLY A 40 10.67 3.64 8.72
CA GLY A 40 11.13 5.02 8.61
C GLY A 40 10.01 6.04 8.43
N MET A 41 8.91 5.66 7.73
CA MET A 41 7.72 6.52 7.65
C MET A 41 7.10 6.81 9.02
N ALA A 42 7.23 5.89 9.96
CA ALA A 42 6.60 5.96 11.27
C ALA A 42 7.49 6.61 12.35
N VAL A 43 8.82 6.67 12.12
CA VAL A 43 9.77 7.11 13.17
C VAL A 43 10.61 8.32 12.77
N MET A 44 10.76 8.60 11.45
CA MET A 44 11.63 9.69 10.99
C MET A 44 10.86 11.00 10.82
N PRO A 45 11.46 12.15 11.15
CA PRO A 45 10.84 13.45 10.95
C PRO A 45 10.43 13.66 9.48
N ALA A 46 9.26 14.25 9.27
CA ALA A 46 8.81 14.65 7.94
C ALA A 46 9.45 15.97 7.51
N GLY A 47 9.52 16.19 6.20
CA GLY A 47 9.72 17.48 5.59
C GLY A 47 8.41 18.28 5.48
N VAL A 48 8.40 19.28 4.61
CA VAL A 48 7.21 20.11 4.34
C VAL A 48 6.05 19.26 3.81
N SER A 49 4.84 19.57 4.23
CA SER A 49 3.59 18.91 3.79
C SER A 49 3.60 17.40 3.98
N TYR A 50 4.15 16.92 5.10
CA TYR A 50 4.26 15.48 5.42
C TYR A 50 5.05 14.68 4.39
N ASN A 51 5.89 15.32 3.59
CA ASN A 51 6.81 14.62 2.70
C ASN A 51 7.91 13.93 3.51
N PRO A 52 8.43 12.80 3.02
CA PRO A 52 9.59 12.16 3.65
C PRO A 52 10.77 13.11 3.78
N GLY A 53 11.33 13.22 4.97
CA GLY A 53 12.49 14.05 5.24
C GLY A 53 13.76 13.54 4.52
N LYS A 54 14.78 14.40 4.39
CA LYS A 54 16.00 14.06 3.66
C LYS A 54 16.70 12.82 4.22
N ALA A 55 16.89 12.72 5.53
CA ALA A 55 17.55 11.58 6.16
C ALA A 55 16.83 10.25 5.89
N TYR A 56 15.49 10.24 5.87
CA TYR A 56 14.72 9.06 5.49
C TYR A 56 15.00 8.66 4.03
N GLN A 57 15.02 9.64 3.13
CA GLN A 57 15.24 9.43 1.71
C GLN A 57 16.69 8.98 1.42
N ASP A 58 17.68 9.53 2.12
CA ASP A 58 19.10 9.14 1.96
C ASP A 58 19.31 7.68 2.35
N VAL A 59 18.69 7.21 3.45
CA VAL A 59 18.75 5.79 3.84
C VAL A 59 18.04 4.90 2.80
N LEU A 60 16.88 5.32 2.27
CA LEU A 60 16.23 4.59 1.17
C LEU A 60 17.09 4.54 -0.09
N ALA A 61 17.77 5.64 -0.42
CA ALA A 61 18.66 5.68 -1.57
C ALA A 61 19.79 4.64 -1.45
N LEU A 62 20.39 4.55 -0.28
CA LEU A 62 21.50 3.62 -0.02
C LEU A 62 21.06 2.17 0.13
N THR A 63 19.91 1.92 0.77
CA THR A 63 19.47 0.56 1.12
C THR A 63 18.51 -0.05 0.12
N MET A 64 17.88 0.75 -0.72
CA MET A 64 16.85 0.27 -1.66
C MET A 64 17.11 0.71 -3.09
N TRP A 65 17.24 2.03 -3.39
CA TRP A 65 17.35 2.49 -4.77
C TRP A 65 18.66 2.07 -5.41
N LEU A 66 19.78 2.32 -4.76
CA LEU A 66 21.09 1.92 -5.28
C LEU A 66 21.23 0.40 -5.45
N PRO A 67 20.88 -0.44 -4.45
CA PRO A 67 20.94 -1.89 -4.61
C PRO A 67 20.05 -2.43 -5.73
N VAL A 68 18.83 -1.90 -5.91
CA VAL A 68 17.94 -2.38 -6.98
C VAL A 68 18.48 -2.00 -8.36
N ILE A 69 19.07 -0.82 -8.52
CA ILE A 69 19.69 -0.38 -9.77
C ILE A 69 20.89 -1.31 -10.10
N ILE A 70 21.78 -1.55 -9.14
CA ILE A 70 22.96 -2.43 -9.32
C ILE A 70 22.50 -3.86 -9.68
N LEU A 71 21.54 -4.42 -8.92
CA LEU A 71 21.01 -5.76 -9.20
C LEU A 71 20.36 -5.85 -10.57
N SER A 72 19.63 -4.81 -10.99
CA SER A 72 18.99 -4.76 -12.31
C SER A 72 20.02 -4.68 -13.43
N ALA A 73 21.10 -3.91 -13.24
CA ALA A 73 22.24 -3.85 -14.19
C ALA A 73 23.00 -5.18 -14.28
N MET A 74 23.21 -5.86 -13.13
CA MET A 74 23.87 -7.17 -13.08
C MET A 74 23.02 -8.29 -13.70
N ARG A 75 21.70 -8.17 -13.71
CA ARG A 75 20.75 -9.19 -14.16
C ARG A 75 19.63 -8.59 -15.02
N PRO A 76 19.93 -8.03 -16.20
CA PRO A 76 18.94 -7.34 -17.05
C PRO A 76 17.80 -8.27 -17.48
N GLN A 77 18.04 -9.57 -17.58
CA GLN A 77 17.01 -10.56 -17.88
C GLN A 77 15.88 -10.59 -16.83
N ARG A 78 16.19 -10.30 -15.56
CA ARG A 78 15.16 -10.21 -14.50
C ARG A 78 14.32 -8.94 -14.62
N LEU A 79 14.92 -7.85 -15.08
CA LEU A 79 14.17 -6.63 -15.39
C LEU A 79 13.22 -6.85 -16.58
N LEU A 80 13.68 -7.56 -17.62
CA LEU A 80 12.81 -7.96 -18.73
C LEU A 80 11.68 -8.88 -18.25
N ALA A 81 11.99 -9.86 -17.40
CA ALA A 81 10.98 -10.73 -16.81
C ALA A 81 9.99 -9.97 -15.92
N PHE A 82 10.41 -8.90 -15.23
CA PHE A 82 9.52 -8.02 -14.48
C PHE A 82 8.47 -7.38 -15.40
N CYS A 83 8.85 -6.91 -16.57
CA CYS A 83 7.94 -6.30 -17.52
C CYS A 83 6.84 -7.25 -18.01
N THR A 84 7.02 -8.56 -17.88
CA THR A 84 6.02 -9.58 -18.29
C THR A 84 5.17 -10.10 -17.13
N LEU A 85 5.41 -9.61 -15.89
CA LEU A 85 4.60 -10.02 -14.74
C LEU A 85 3.16 -9.51 -14.84
N PRO A 86 2.21 -10.24 -14.24
CA PRO A 86 0.82 -9.82 -14.23
C PRO A 86 0.67 -8.37 -13.72
N LEU A 87 -0.07 -7.57 -14.45
CA LEU A 87 -0.36 -6.14 -14.24
C LEU A 87 0.82 -5.18 -14.48
N MET A 88 2.08 -5.64 -14.46
CA MET A 88 3.24 -4.75 -14.60
C MET A 88 3.32 -4.02 -15.95
N PRO A 89 3.00 -4.61 -17.12
CA PRO A 89 2.96 -3.87 -18.38
C PRO A 89 2.06 -2.64 -18.31
N TRP A 90 0.90 -2.77 -17.70
CA TRP A 90 -0.07 -1.67 -17.56
C TRP A 90 0.37 -0.62 -16.55
N VAL A 91 1.06 -1.03 -15.48
CA VAL A 91 1.72 -0.10 -14.55
C VAL A 91 2.79 0.71 -15.27
N ILE A 92 3.61 0.06 -16.10
CA ILE A 92 4.64 0.75 -16.90
C ILE A 92 4.01 1.77 -17.84
N VAL A 93 2.90 1.42 -18.51
CA VAL A 93 2.15 2.35 -19.37
C VAL A 93 1.63 3.54 -18.56
N LEU A 94 1.11 3.32 -17.34
CA LEU A 94 0.63 4.40 -16.48
C LEU A 94 1.76 5.36 -16.08
N LEU A 95 2.92 4.80 -15.66
CA LEU A 95 4.09 5.61 -15.31
C LEU A 95 4.67 6.34 -16.52
N ALA A 96 4.69 5.70 -17.68
CA ALA A 96 5.11 6.33 -18.93
C ALA A 96 4.18 7.51 -19.30
N TRP A 97 2.87 7.36 -19.14
CA TRP A 97 1.92 8.46 -19.32
C TRP A 97 2.18 9.60 -18.32
N GLY A 98 2.49 9.29 -17.06
CA GLY A 98 2.92 10.26 -16.06
C GLY A 98 4.17 11.03 -16.53
N TRP A 99 5.21 10.37 -17.02
CA TRP A 99 6.40 11.04 -17.58
C TRP A 99 6.08 11.86 -18.81
N ILE A 100 5.27 11.37 -19.76
CA ILE A 100 4.84 12.13 -20.95
C ILE A 100 4.10 13.39 -20.52
N SER A 101 3.26 13.32 -19.46
CA SER A 101 2.50 14.47 -18.97
C SER A 101 3.37 15.61 -18.44
N LEU A 102 4.64 15.35 -18.11
CA LEU A 102 5.60 16.37 -17.69
C LEU A 102 5.95 17.35 -18.83
N SER A 103 5.67 17.00 -20.09
CA SER A 103 5.91 17.89 -21.22
C SER A 103 4.91 19.08 -21.29
N TRP A 104 3.80 19.01 -20.58
CA TRP A 104 2.81 20.09 -20.48
C TRP A 104 2.45 20.47 -19.05
N THR A 105 3.15 19.92 -18.05
CA THR A 105 2.91 20.26 -16.65
C THR A 105 3.33 21.69 -16.33
N HIS A 106 2.63 22.28 -15.37
CA HIS A 106 3.00 23.54 -14.73
C HIS A 106 3.57 23.32 -13.31
N ALA A 107 4.02 22.11 -13.01
CA ALA A 107 4.68 21.81 -11.74
C ALA A 107 5.91 22.69 -11.51
N ALA A 108 6.10 23.19 -10.29
CA ALA A 108 7.25 24.03 -9.93
C ALA A 108 8.59 23.28 -10.10
N ARG A 109 8.58 21.93 -9.96
CA ARG A 109 9.76 21.08 -10.08
C ARG A 109 9.43 19.79 -10.85
N PRO A 110 9.38 19.84 -12.18
CA PRO A 110 9.04 18.65 -13.00
C PRO A 110 10.02 17.48 -12.80
N ALA A 111 11.28 17.77 -12.48
CA ALA A 111 12.28 16.75 -12.19
C ALA A 111 11.95 15.92 -10.92
N ASP A 112 11.37 16.56 -9.89
CA ASP A 112 10.91 15.86 -8.68
C ASP A 112 9.75 14.93 -9.02
N GLU A 113 8.82 15.35 -9.89
CA GLU A 113 7.71 14.50 -10.36
C GLU A 113 8.22 13.29 -11.17
N ALA A 114 9.21 13.52 -12.04
CA ALA A 114 9.86 12.42 -12.76
C ALA A 114 10.54 11.43 -11.81
N ALA A 115 11.21 11.93 -10.77
CA ALA A 115 11.85 11.09 -9.75
C ALA A 115 10.84 10.30 -8.91
N ARG A 116 9.64 10.83 -8.66
CA ARG A 116 8.54 10.11 -8.00
C ARG A 116 8.11 8.89 -8.81
N ASN A 117 7.87 9.06 -10.12
CA ASN A 117 7.54 7.94 -11.01
C ASN A 117 8.65 6.89 -11.05
N LEU A 118 9.91 7.32 -11.12
CA LEU A 118 11.05 6.43 -11.08
C LEU A 118 11.11 5.67 -9.74
N SER A 119 10.87 6.33 -8.61
CA SER A 119 10.88 5.70 -7.30
C SER A 119 9.80 4.62 -7.17
N ILE A 120 8.61 4.83 -7.74
CA ILE A 120 7.56 3.81 -7.80
C ILE A 120 8.03 2.60 -8.62
N LEU A 121 8.61 2.82 -9.79
CA LEU A 121 9.13 1.74 -10.63
C LEU A 121 10.22 0.95 -9.89
N LEU A 122 11.19 1.63 -9.28
CA LEU A 122 12.25 1.00 -8.50
C LEU A 122 11.70 0.23 -7.29
N PHE A 123 10.66 0.75 -6.62
CA PHE A 123 9.98 0.04 -5.55
C PHE A 123 9.38 -1.29 -6.02
N LEU A 124 8.67 -1.28 -7.14
CA LEU A 124 8.05 -2.48 -7.69
C LEU A 124 9.10 -3.52 -8.13
N VAL A 125 10.20 -3.06 -8.71
CA VAL A 125 11.35 -3.93 -9.05
C VAL A 125 12.00 -4.47 -7.77
N ALA A 126 12.20 -3.65 -6.74
CA ALA A 126 12.73 -4.09 -5.44
C ALA A 126 11.83 -5.16 -4.79
N CYS A 127 10.51 -4.95 -4.83
CA CYS A 127 9.53 -5.94 -4.37
C CYS A 127 9.70 -7.28 -5.11
N GLN A 128 9.92 -7.25 -6.41
CA GLN A 128 10.20 -8.46 -7.20
C GLN A 128 11.46 -9.19 -6.72
N TRP A 129 12.54 -8.46 -6.42
CA TRP A 129 13.77 -9.05 -5.89
C TRP A 129 13.60 -9.65 -4.49
N VAL A 130 12.76 -9.04 -3.65
CA VAL A 130 12.55 -9.44 -2.25
C VAL A 130 11.52 -10.55 -2.13
N PHE A 131 10.37 -10.43 -2.79
CA PHE A 131 9.22 -11.31 -2.58
C PHE A 131 9.16 -12.48 -3.56
N ASN A 132 9.78 -12.40 -4.73
CA ASN A 132 9.65 -13.42 -5.76
C ASN A 132 10.29 -14.74 -5.34
N GLY A 133 9.49 -15.80 -5.30
CA GLY A 133 9.93 -17.16 -5.03
C GLY A 133 10.17 -17.51 -3.56
N ASP A 134 9.97 -16.57 -2.61
CA ASP A 134 10.18 -16.83 -1.19
C ASP A 134 9.01 -16.32 -0.33
N GLN A 135 7.98 -17.16 -0.21
CA GLN A 135 6.82 -16.86 0.65
C GLN A 135 7.20 -16.72 2.13
N ARG A 136 8.26 -17.42 2.59
CA ARG A 136 8.74 -17.32 3.97
C ARG A 136 9.30 -15.92 4.25
N ARG A 137 10.07 -15.38 3.31
CA ARG A 137 10.63 -14.04 3.41
C ARG A 137 9.53 -12.99 3.40
N THR A 138 8.56 -13.10 2.46
CA THR A 138 7.37 -12.23 2.41
C THR A 138 6.63 -12.24 3.74
N LYS A 139 6.36 -13.43 4.29
CA LYS A 139 5.72 -13.62 5.60
C LYS A 139 6.45 -12.85 6.70
N TRP A 140 7.75 -13.11 6.86
CA TRP A 140 8.51 -12.54 7.98
C TRP A 140 8.74 -11.04 7.85
N LEU A 141 8.89 -10.51 6.63
CA LEU A 141 8.99 -9.06 6.41
C LEU A 141 7.68 -8.36 6.79
N LEU A 142 6.54 -8.85 6.30
CA LEU A 142 5.24 -8.27 6.63
C LEU A 142 4.93 -8.37 8.13
N ILE A 143 5.17 -9.52 8.75
CA ILE A 143 4.98 -9.71 10.20
C ILE A 143 5.91 -8.80 10.99
N GLY A 144 7.21 -8.77 10.67
CA GLY A 144 8.19 -7.96 11.36
C GLY A 144 7.85 -6.46 11.30
N CYS A 145 7.53 -5.95 10.11
CA CYS A 145 7.08 -4.57 9.95
C CYS A 145 5.80 -4.29 10.75
N SER A 146 4.82 -5.20 10.75
CA SER A 146 3.58 -5.02 11.52
C SER A 146 3.83 -4.97 13.02
N LEU A 147 4.73 -5.82 13.55
CA LEU A 147 5.08 -5.82 14.98
C LEU A 147 5.77 -4.51 15.38
N VAL A 148 6.69 -4.01 14.55
CA VAL A 148 7.34 -2.71 14.81
C VAL A 148 6.31 -1.58 14.74
N LEU A 149 5.42 -1.55 13.74
CA LEU A 149 4.34 -0.58 13.67
C LEU A 149 3.42 -0.64 14.90
N ALA A 150 3.16 -1.83 15.46
CA ALA A 150 2.39 -1.98 16.68
C ALA A 150 3.10 -1.37 17.91
N VAL A 151 4.42 -1.52 18.00
CA VAL A 151 5.22 -0.87 19.06
C VAL A 151 5.19 0.64 18.90
N VAL A 152 5.38 1.14 17.67
CA VAL A 152 5.29 2.58 17.37
C VAL A 152 3.88 3.10 17.68
N ALA A 153 2.82 2.36 17.34
CA ALA A 153 1.45 2.74 17.65
C ALA A 153 1.22 2.89 19.17
N VAL A 154 1.79 1.99 19.99
CA VAL A 154 1.73 2.13 21.46
C VAL A 154 2.48 3.36 21.94
N PHE A 155 3.67 3.61 21.39
CA PHE A 155 4.45 4.80 21.72
C PHE A 155 3.68 6.08 21.37
N ASP A 156 3.13 6.18 20.15
CA ASP A 156 2.38 7.34 19.69
C ASP A 156 1.09 7.56 20.50
N MET A 157 0.41 6.47 20.92
CA MET A 157 -0.75 6.56 21.82
C MET A 157 -0.37 7.13 23.19
N ILE A 158 0.74 6.71 23.78
CA ILE A 158 1.24 7.24 25.05
C ILE A 158 1.63 8.72 24.87
N HIS A 159 2.38 9.03 23.80
CA HIS A 159 2.79 10.38 23.50
C HIS A 159 1.59 11.32 23.27
N GLY A 160 0.60 10.88 22.47
CA GLY A 160 -0.62 11.63 22.23
C GLY A 160 -1.50 11.83 23.46
N ALA A 161 -1.49 10.88 24.41
CA ALA A 161 -2.19 11.03 25.68
C ALA A 161 -1.51 12.08 26.59
N LEU A 162 -0.18 12.19 26.54
CA LEU A 162 0.60 13.20 27.28
C LEU A 162 0.57 14.58 26.61
N HIS A 163 0.43 14.61 25.28
CA HIS A 163 0.45 15.83 24.45
C HIS A 163 -0.75 15.82 23.47
N PRO A 164 -1.97 16.00 23.96
CA PRO A 164 -3.16 15.91 23.11
C PRO A 164 -3.17 16.99 22.05
N ALA A 165 -3.46 16.63 20.80
CA ALA A 165 -3.66 17.56 19.72
C ALA A 165 -4.94 18.38 19.92
N ALA A 166 -4.95 19.64 19.43
CA ALA A 166 -6.07 20.57 19.61
C ALA A 166 -7.40 20.05 19.02
N ASP A 167 -7.35 19.24 17.97
CA ASP A 167 -8.51 18.60 17.34
C ASP A 167 -8.89 17.25 17.97
N GLY A 168 -8.18 16.83 19.02
CA GLY A 168 -8.39 15.58 19.75
C GLY A 168 -8.09 14.30 18.94
N ARG A 169 -7.42 14.40 17.78
CA ARG A 169 -7.07 13.27 16.92
C ARG A 169 -5.68 12.77 17.25
N LEU A 170 -5.54 11.45 17.33
CA LEU A 170 -4.21 10.84 17.40
C LEU A 170 -3.54 10.92 16.03
N THR A 171 -2.29 11.31 16.03
CA THR A 171 -1.39 11.28 14.88
C THR A 171 -0.15 10.47 15.22
N GLY A 172 0.56 9.99 14.20
CA GLY A 172 1.91 9.44 14.38
C GLY A 172 2.98 10.51 14.29
N ILE A 173 4.21 10.08 14.21
CA ILE A 173 5.39 10.92 14.02
C ILE A 173 5.73 11.00 12.52
N GLY A 174 6.44 12.05 12.13
CA GLY A 174 7.03 12.16 10.80
C GLY A 174 6.00 12.21 9.68
N VAL A 175 6.15 11.37 8.69
CA VAL A 175 5.20 11.26 7.55
C VAL A 175 3.81 10.85 8.04
N MET A 176 3.71 10.20 9.19
CA MET A 176 2.45 9.81 9.83
C MET A 176 1.89 10.90 10.77
N ALA A 177 2.46 12.10 10.81
CA ALA A 177 1.92 13.23 11.61
C ALA A 177 0.56 13.74 11.12
N ASN A 178 0.08 13.28 9.96
CA ASN A 178 -1.30 13.42 9.53
C ASN A 178 -2.11 12.19 9.94
N ALA A 179 -3.24 12.38 10.62
CA ALA A 179 -4.07 11.30 11.14
C ALA A 179 -4.57 10.32 10.04
N ASN A 180 -4.84 10.81 8.83
CA ASN A 180 -5.31 9.96 7.72
C ASN A 180 -4.16 9.09 7.16
N LEU A 181 -2.95 9.67 7.04
CA LEU A 181 -1.76 8.91 6.63
C LEU A 181 -1.38 7.87 7.70
N ALA A 182 -1.43 8.24 8.98
CA ALA A 182 -1.18 7.32 10.08
C ALA A 182 -2.18 6.16 10.09
N ALA A 183 -3.47 6.46 9.94
CA ALA A 183 -4.52 5.44 9.88
C ALA A 183 -4.33 4.47 8.69
N ALA A 184 -3.88 4.97 7.53
CA ALA A 184 -3.58 4.14 6.37
C ALA A 184 -2.39 3.20 6.63
N GLY A 185 -1.29 3.71 7.20
CA GLY A 185 -0.10 2.93 7.51
C GLY A 185 -0.34 1.86 8.56
N MET A 186 -0.97 2.24 9.68
CA MET A 186 -1.27 1.30 10.78
C MET A 186 -2.35 0.29 10.39
N GLY A 187 -3.36 0.71 9.60
CA GLY A 187 -4.37 -0.17 9.03
C GLY A 187 -3.76 -1.21 8.07
N ALA A 188 -2.81 -0.80 7.23
CA ALA A 188 -2.06 -1.73 6.38
C ALA A 188 -1.28 -2.76 7.23
N GLY A 189 -0.57 -2.32 8.27
CA GLY A 189 0.16 -3.19 9.19
C GLY A 189 -0.74 -4.23 9.87
N LEU A 190 -1.95 -3.83 10.27
CA LEU A 190 -2.96 -4.74 10.80
C LEU A 190 -3.37 -5.81 9.78
N LEU A 191 -3.68 -5.39 8.54
CA LEU A 191 -4.12 -6.28 7.47
C LEU A 191 -3.00 -7.23 7.01
N TRP A 192 -1.72 -6.83 7.12
CA TRP A 192 -0.61 -7.73 6.87
C TRP A 192 -0.53 -8.84 7.90
N LEU A 193 -0.80 -8.55 9.17
CA LEU A 193 -0.67 -9.50 10.28
C LEU A 193 -1.87 -10.44 10.39
N TRP A 194 -3.07 -9.94 10.07
CA TRP A 194 -4.34 -10.63 10.30
C TRP A 194 -4.42 -12.05 9.72
N PRO A 195 -4.07 -12.32 8.43
CA PRO A 195 -4.28 -13.62 7.82
C PRO A 195 -3.34 -14.72 8.30
N TRP A 196 -2.19 -14.39 8.88
CA TRP A 196 -1.20 -15.38 9.30
C TRP A 196 -1.65 -16.13 10.55
N ARG A 197 -1.32 -17.43 10.59
CA ARG A 197 -1.46 -18.27 11.79
C ARG A 197 -0.10 -18.39 12.45
N PHE A 198 -0.11 -18.37 13.77
CA PHE A 198 1.07 -18.57 14.61
C PHE A 198 0.89 -19.84 15.41
N ASP A 199 1.98 -20.56 15.62
CA ASP A 199 1.99 -21.75 16.43
C ASP A 199 2.09 -21.38 17.92
N GLY A 200 1.34 -22.12 18.75
CA GLY A 200 1.33 -21.94 20.19
C GLY A 200 0.58 -20.69 20.68
N TRP A 201 0.34 -20.67 21.99
CA TRP A 201 -0.43 -19.61 22.64
C TRP A 201 0.34 -18.29 22.73
N ARG A 202 1.68 -18.33 22.92
CA ARG A 202 2.53 -17.13 22.98
C ARG A 202 2.55 -16.37 21.66
N GLY A 203 2.76 -17.08 20.55
CA GLY A 203 2.75 -16.45 19.23
C GLY A 203 1.40 -15.82 18.90
N ASN A 204 0.30 -16.51 19.19
CA ASN A 204 -1.04 -15.97 19.03
C ASN A 204 -1.31 -14.80 19.98
N GLY A 205 -0.82 -14.82 21.22
CA GLY A 205 -0.92 -13.71 22.17
C GLY A 205 -0.25 -12.44 21.63
N VAL A 206 1.00 -12.54 21.17
CA VAL A 206 1.74 -11.42 20.56
C VAL A 206 1.01 -10.87 19.33
N LYS A 207 0.52 -11.76 18.47
CA LYS A 207 -0.27 -11.37 17.30
C LYS A 207 -1.50 -10.54 17.68
N TRP A 208 -2.31 -11.04 18.61
CA TRP A 208 -3.54 -10.36 18.99
C TRP A 208 -3.27 -9.06 19.73
N LEU A 209 -2.22 -9.00 20.55
CA LEU A 209 -1.78 -7.75 21.19
C LEU A 209 -1.38 -6.70 20.14
N ALA A 210 -0.61 -7.09 19.13
CA ALA A 210 -0.20 -6.19 18.05
C ALA A 210 -1.42 -5.73 17.22
N ILE A 211 -2.34 -6.64 16.88
CA ILE A 211 -3.57 -6.28 16.17
C ILE A 211 -4.42 -5.31 16.98
N SER A 212 -4.55 -5.54 18.30
CA SER A 212 -5.31 -4.66 19.19
C SER A 212 -4.68 -3.27 19.29
N ALA A 213 -3.36 -3.18 19.39
CA ALA A 213 -2.64 -1.92 19.43
C ALA A 213 -2.85 -1.12 18.12
N LEU A 214 -2.67 -1.75 16.95
CA LEU A 214 -2.89 -1.14 15.66
C LEU A 214 -4.36 -0.71 15.44
N ALA A 215 -5.31 -1.56 15.84
CA ALA A 215 -6.74 -1.25 15.73
C ALA A 215 -7.12 -0.07 16.63
N LEU A 216 -6.66 -0.06 17.89
CA LEU A 216 -6.90 1.03 18.83
C LEU A 216 -6.30 2.34 18.31
N PHE A 217 -5.07 2.30 17.78
CA PHE A 217 -4.46 3.47 17.17
C PHE A 217 -5.35 4.02 16.05
N VAL A 218 -5.77 3.17 15.09
CA VAL A 218 -6.65 3.59 13.97
C VAL A 218 -7.95 4.19 14.50
N LEU A 219 -8.53 3.63 15.55
CA LEU A 219 -9.73 4.18 16.19
C LEU A 219 -9.48 5.58 16.75
N LEU A 220 -8.37 5.79 17.47
CA LEU A 220 -8.02 7.07 18.09
C LEU A 220 -7.62 8.16 17.08
N THR A 221 -7.33 7.82 15.82
CA THR A 221 -7.12 8.82 14.76
C THR A 221 -8.43 9.54 14.39
N PHE A 222 -9.58 9.05 14.79
CA PHE A 222 -10.90 9.55 14.39
C PHE A 222 -11.07 9.70 12.86
N THR A 223 -10.38 8.86 12.09
CA THR A 223 -10.46 8.82 10.63
C THR A 223 -11.59 7.88 10.20
N ARG A 224 -12.81 8.43 10.01
CA ARG A 224 -14.02 7.67 9.68
C ARG A 224 -13.87 6.75 8.45
N SER A 225 -13.20 7.25 7.41
CA SER A 225 -12.93 6.46 6.21
C SER A 225 -12.04 5.25 6.48
N ALA A 226 -11.01 5.39 7.33
CA ALA A 226 -10.15 4.27 7.72
C ALA A 226 -10.89 3.26 8.61
N TRP A 227 -11.79 3.71 9.48
CA TRP A 227 -12.66 2.82 10.26
C TRP A 227 -13.54 1.95 9.36
N ALA A 228 -14.27 2.60 8.43
CA ALA A 228 -15.12 1.90 7.48
C ALA A 228 -14.28 0.96 6.58
N ALA A 229 -13.14 1.43 6.08
CA ALA A 229 -12.24 0.64 5.25
C ALA A 229 -11.72 -0.61 5.99
N LEU A 230 -11.24 -0.45 7.23
CA LEU A 230 -10.72 -1.55 8.03
C LEU A 230 -11.83 -2.56 8.38
N PHE A 231 -12.98 -2.06 8.78
CA PHE A 231 -14.14 -2.87 9.13
C PHE A 231 -14.58 -3.75 7.95
N VAL A 232 -14.82 -3.16 6.78
CA VAL A 232 -15.23 -3.91 5.58
C VAL A 232 -14.13 -4.89 5.15
N SER A 233 -12.85 -4.49 5.21
CA SER A 233 -11.72 -5.36 4.87
C SER A 233 -11.65 -6.60 5.77
N LEU A 234 -11.83 -6.43 7.08
CA LEU A 234 -11.82 -7.53 8.04
C LEU A 234 -12.98 -8.50 7.79
N ILE A 235 -14.19 -7.99 7.53
CA ILE A 235 -15.34 -8.83 7.18
C ILE A 235 -15.03 -9.65 5.92
N VAL A 236 -14.56 -9.01 4.84
CA VAL A 236 -14.26 -9.69 3.58
C VAL A 236 -13.19 -10.78 3.79
N VAL A 237 -12.09 -10.46 4.47
CA VAL A 237 -11.01 -11.43 4.74
C VAL A 237 -11.49 -12.59 5.62
N VAL A 238 -12.35 -12.32 6.62
CA VAL A 238 -12.92 -13.36 7.49
C VAL A 238 -13.85 -14.26 6.69
N LEU A 239 -14.75 -13.72 5.88
CA LEU A 239 -15.70 -14.48 5.08
C LEU A 239 -14.99 -15.34 4.02
N CYS A 240 -13.93 -14.83 3.40
CA CYS A 240 -13.13 -15.59 2.43
C CYS A 240 -12.43 -16.83 2.99
N ARG A 241 -12.36 -16.98 4.33
CA ARG A 241 -11.90 -18.23 4.96
C ARG A 241 -12.89 -19.39 4.87
N GLY A 242 -14.16 -19.13 4.53
CA GLY A 242 -15.17 -20.13 4.19
C GLY A 242 -15.61 -21.07 5.31
N SER A 243 -15.26 -20.80 6.57
CA SER A 243 -15.63 -21.65 7.71
C SER A 243 -16.92 -21.16 8.39
N ARG A 244 -17.69 -22.07 9.03
CA ARG A 244 -18.86 -21.67 9.83
C ARG A 244 -18.48 -20.65 10.91
N ARG A 245 -17.31 -20.77 11.52
CA ARG A 245 -16.79 -19.80 12.51
C ARG A 245 -16.53 -18.43 11.87
N ALA A 246 -16.18 -18.37 10.59
CA ALA A 246 -15.98 -17.10 9.90
C ALA A 246 -17.28 -16.27 9.84
N TRP A 247 -18.42 -16.91 9.59
CA TRP A 247 -19.73 -16.25 9.62
C TRP A 247 -20.08 -15.71 11.00
N LEU A 248 -19.78 -16.48 12.06
CA LEU A 248 -19.97 -16.00 13.44
C LEU A 248 -19.09 -14.80 13.77
N TYR A 249 -17.80 -14.83 13.38
CA TYR A 249 -16.90 -13.68 13.58
C TYR A 249 -17.31 -12.47 12.74
N ALA A 250 -17.76 -12.66 11.50
CA ALA A 250 -18.30 -11.58 10.70
C ALA A 250 -19.55 -10.96 11.33
N GLY A 251 -20.47 -11.81 11.82
CA GLY A 251 -21.67 -11.35 12.54
C GLY A 251 -21.31 -10.58 13.82
N LEU A 252 -20.34 -11.07 14.60
CA LEU A 252 -19.86 -10.37 15.79
C LEU A 252 -19.22 -9.02 15.45
N LEU A 253 -18.39 -8.96 14.42
CA LEU A 253 -17.83 -7.70 13.91
C LEU A 253 -18.93 -6.73 13.50
N CYS A 254 -19.95 -7.21 12.75
CA CYS A 254 -21.10 -6.37 12.37
C CYS A 254 -21.86 -5.86 13.59
N ALA A 255 -22.12 -6.70 14.59
CA ALA A 255 -22.79 -6.28 15.81
C ALA A 255 -21.98 -5.24 16.59
N LEU A 256 -20.67 -5.46 16.77
CA LEU A 256 -19.77 -4.49 17.41
C LEU A 256 -19.69 -3.17 16.62
N GLY A 257 -19.64 -3.25 15.29
CA GLY A 257 -19.68 -2.07 14.43
C GLY A 257 -20.99 -1.28 14.57
N ALA A 258 -22.12 -1.98 14.60
CA ALA A 258 -23.43 -1.35 14.80
C ALA A 258 -23.55 -0.68 16.18
N ILE A 259 -23.08 -1.35 17.25
CA ILE A 259 -23.02 -0.77 18.60
C ILE A 259 -22.11 0.46 18.61
N GLY A 260 -20.93 0.39 17.99
CA GLY A 260 -19.99 1.52 17.90
C GLY A 260 -20.60 2.72 17.15
N VAL A 261 -21.30 2.47 16.04
CA VAL A 261 -22.01 3.53 15.30
C VAL A 261 -23.13 4.11 16.15
N ALA A 262 -23.95 3.29 16.81
CA ALA A 262 -25.04 3.75 17.65
C ALA A 262 -24.54 4.60 18.84
N ALA A 263 -23.48 4.13 19.52
CA ALA A 263 -22.88 4.86 20.64
C ALA A 263 -22.18 6.17 20.19
N GLY A 264 -21.58 6.18 18.98
CA GLY A 264 -20.90 7.33 18.43
C GLY A 264 -21.72 8.21 17.49
N LEU A 265 -23.03 7.90 17.29
CA LEU A 265 -23.88 8.56 16.30
C LEU A 265 -23.90 10.08 16.45
N HIS A 266 -23.99 10.58 17.67
CA HIS A 266 -23.98 12.01 17.97
C HIS A 266 -22.68 12.67 17.50
N LEU A 267 -21.51 12.05 17.76
CA LEU A 267 -20.19 12.54 17.31
C LEU A 267 -20.05 12.48 15.79
N LEU A 268 -20.62 11.44 15.16
CA LEU A 268 -20.63 11.29 13.71
C LEU A 268 -21.49 12.37 13.03
N LEU A 269 -22.63 12.69 13.60
CA LEU A 269 -23.54 13.71 13.08
C LEU A 269 -23.00 15.13 13.29
N GLN A 270 -22.37 15.42 14.43
CA GLN A 270 -21.78 16.73 14.70
C GLN A 270 -20.71 17.14 13.69
N ARG A 271 -19.91 16.20 13.19
CA ARG A 271 -18.85 16.48 12.18
C ARG A 271 -19.38 16.67 10.76
N GLY A 272 -20.67 16.39 10.51
CA GLY A 272 -21.31 16.54 9.19
C GLY A 272 -20.63 15.77 8.05
N TRP A 273 -21.03 16.07 6.82
CA TRP A 273 -20.47 15.45 5.60
C TRP A 273 -19.10 16.00 5.20
N SER A 274 -18.55 16.97 5.97
CA SER A 274 -17.41 17.78 5.54
C SER A 274 -17.69 18.44 4.17
N LEU A 275 -16.75 19.18 3.61
CA LEU A 275 -16.92 19.85 2.30
C LEU A 275 -16.74 18.90 1.09
N ARG A 276 -16.65 17.57 1.31
CA ARG A 276 -16.31 16.58 0.27
C ARG A 276 -17.25 16.56 -0.94
N PRO A 277 -18.59 16.66 -0.81
CA PRO A 277 -19.45 16.76 -1.99
C PRO A 277 -19.14 18.00 -2.84
N GLN A 278 -18.84 19.14 -2.20
CA GLN A 278 -18.47 20.37 -2.90
C GLN A 278 -17.09 20.23 -3.56
N ILE A 279 -16.11 19.63 -2.86
CA ILE A 279 -14.78 19.33 -3.40
C ILE A 279 -14.90 18.45 -4.63
N PHE A 280 -15.68 17.37 -4.56
CA PHE A 280 -15.88 16.46 -5.69
C PHE A 280 -16.54 17.17 -6.89
N ALA A 281 -17.59 17.97 -6.66
CA ALA A 281 -18.24 18.73 -7.73
C ALA A 281 -17.28 19.71 -8.42
N GLN A 282 -16.39 20.38 -7.66
CA GLN A 282 -15.37 21.26 -8.23
C GLN A 282 -14.27 20.48 -8.94
N SER A 283 -13.90 19.31 -8.42
CA SER A 283 -12.95 18.40 -9.08
C SER A 283 -13.43 17.95 -10.46
N VAL A 284 -14.73 17.62 -10.57
CA VAL A 284 -15.34 17.28 -11.86
C VAL A 284 -15.29 18.48 -12.82
N LYS A 285 -15.55 19.70 -12.36
CA LYS A 285 -15.46 20.90 -13.20
C LYS A 285 -14.02 21.13 -13.71
N LEU A 286 -13.02 20.95 -12.85
CA LEU A 286 -11.61 21.06 -13.24
C LEU A 286 -11.24 19.99 -14.28
N PHE A 287 -11.61 18.73 -14.01
CA PHE A 287 -11.39 17.64 -14.96
C PHE A 287 -12.00 17.92 -16.36
N MET A 288 -13.23 18.44 -16.39
CA MET A 288 -13.93 18.74 -17.65
C MET A 288 -13.27 19.85 -18.49
N GLN A 289 -12.36 20.65 -17.92
CA GLN A 289 -11.58 21.64 -18.68
C GLN A 289 -10.50 20.98 -19.55
N HIS A 290 -9.91 19.88 -19.07
CA HIS A 290 -8.84 19.14 -19.78
C HIS A 290 -9.05 17.63 -19.71
N PRO A 291 -10.18 17.08 -20.23
CA PRO A 291 -10.60 15.70 -19.92
C PRO A 291 -9.66 14.63 -20.46
N TRP A 292 -8.94 14.90 -21.55
CA TRP A 292 -8.08 13.89 -22.18
C TRP A 292 -6.66 13.83 -21.62
N ARG A 293 -6.01 14.95 -21.42
CA ARG A 293 -4.59 14.98 -21.01
C ARG A 293 -4.37 15.43 -19.57
N GLY A 294 -5.40 15.97 -18.94
CA GLY A 294 -5.29 16.61 -17.63
C GLY A 294 -4.45 17.89 -17.66
N LEU A 295 -4.13 18.39 -16.48
CA LEU A 295 -3.28 19.57 -16.31
C LEU A 295 -1.77 19.25 -16.42
N GLY A 296 -1.40 17.97 -16.41
CA GLY A 296 -0.04 17.47 -16.23
C GLY A 296 0.27 17.14 -14.78
N GLN A 297 1.06 16.08 -14.54
CA GLN A 297 1.42 15.61 -13.22
C GLN A 297 2.04 16.73 -12.37
N GLY A 298 1.57 16.88 -11.12
CA GLY A 298 2.08 17.87 -10.17
C GLY A 298 1.72 19.33 -10.51
N SER A 299 0.90 19.58 -11.54
CA SER A 299 0.44 20.94 -11.85
C SER A 299 -0.40 21.50 -10.70
N PRO A 300 -0.12 22.72 -10.24
CA PRO A 300 -0.89 23.35 -9.17
C PRO A 300 -2.30 23.67 -9.64
N PHE A 301 -3.29 23.40 -8.80
CA PHE A 301 -4.67 23.83 -8.97
C PHE A 301 -5.31 24.15 -7.62
N GLN A 302 -6.45 24.77 -7.64
CA GLN A 302 -7.18 25.13 -6.43
C GLN A 302 -8.65 24.69 -6.54
N ILE A 303 -9.14 24.12 -5.44
CA ILE A 303 -10.54 23.74 -5.25
C ILE A 303 -11.13 24.64 -4.16
N LYS A 304 -12.13 25.44 -4.53
CA LYS A 304 -12.87 26.26 -3.54
C LYS A 304 -14.07 25.47 -3.03
N ALA A 305 -14.08 25.22 -1.72
CA ALA A 305 -15.17 24.52 -1.04
C ALA A 305 -15.57 25.30 0.21
N GLY A 306 -16.74 25.94 0.17
CA GLY A 306 -17.14 26.85 1.22
C GLY A 306 -16.16 28.02 1.34
N LYS A 307 -15.56 28.19 2.55
CA LYS A 307 -14.54 29.19 2.83
C LYS A 307 -13.10 28.68 2.64
N GLU A 308 -12.92 27.41 2.36
CA GLU A 308 -11.61 26.77 2.23
C GLU A 308 -11.12 26.78 0.78
N ILE A 309 -9.82 26.96 0.61
CA ILE A 309 -9.12 26.81 -0.65
C ILE A 309 -8.17 25.62 -0.47
N LEU A 310 -8.37 24.59 -1.26
CA LEU A 310 -7.64 23.32 -1.19
C LEU A 310 -6.78 23.16 -2.43
N ASP A 311 -5.63 22.54 -2.29
CA ASP A 311 -4.65 22.26 -3.34
C ASP A 311 -4.73 20.84 -3.90
N HIS A 312 -5.72 20.03 -3.45
CA HIS A 312 -5.94 18.67 -3.90
C HIS A 312 -7.40 18.22 -3.75
N ALA A 313 -7.76 17.14 -4.46
CA ALA A 313 -9.15 16.68 -4.60
C ALA A 313 -9.68 15.85 -3.42
N HIS A 314 -8.88 15.47 -2.41
CA HIS A 314 -9.24 14.53 -1.34
C HIS A 314 -9.86 13.20 -1.82
N ASN A 315 -9.64 12.86 -3.08
CA ASN A 315 -10.06 11.62 -3.73
C ASN A 315 -9.04 11.29 -4.81
N MET A 316 -8.43 10.10 -4.72
CA MET A 316 -7.33 9.71 -5.60
C MET A 316 -7.76 9.62 -7.08
N PHE A 317 -8.98 9.14 -7.35
CA PHE A 317 -9.46 9.02 -8.72
C PHE A 317 -9.73 10.40 -9.34
N ALA A 318 -10.32 11.31 -8.56
CA ALA A 318 -10.54 12.68 -9.01
C ALA A 318 -9.22 13.42 -9.22
N GLN A 319 -8.25 13.26 -8.31
CA GLN A 319 -6.90 13.83 -8.45
C GLN A 319 -6.23 13.32 -9.73
N LEU A 320 -6.23 12.00 -9.94
CA LEU A 320 -5.63 11.38 -11.12
C LEU A 320 -6.29 11.87 -12.41
N ALA A 321 -7.62 12.05 -12.41
CA ALA A 321 -8.37 12.58 -13.55
C ALA A 321 -7.99 14.04 -13.84
N ILE A 322 -7.83 14.88 -12.83
CA ILE A 322 -7.44 16.28 -12.99
C ILE A 322 -6.01 16.38 -13.54
N GLU A 323 -5.08 15.61 -12.99
CA GLU A 323 -3.66 15.69 -13.36
C GLU A 323 -3.36 15.03 -14.70
N LEU A 324 -3.89 13.82 -14.95
CA LEU A 324 -3.49 12.96 -16.07
C LEU A 324 -4.62 12.63 -17.05
N GLY A 325 -5.82 13.13 -16.81
CA GLY A 325 -6.96 12.96 -17.69
C GLY A 325 -7.59 11.57 -17.66
N LEU A 326 -8.56 11.38 -18.55
CA LEU A 326 -9.34 10.14 -18.69
C LEU A 326 -8.50 8.89 -19.01
N PRO A 327 -7.45 8.93 -19.86
CA PRO A 327 -6.65 7.76 -20.15
C PRO A 327 -6.00 7.15 -18.90
N ALA A 328 -5.39 7.98 -18.03
CA ALA A 328 -4.78 7.50 -16.80
C ALA A 328 -5.82 7.01 -15.78
N LEU A 329 -6.96 7.72 -15.67
CA LEU A 329 -8.07 7.31 -14.81
C LEU A 329 -8.59 5.92 -15.21
N LEU A 330 -8.90 5.70 -16.48
CA LEU A 330 -9.40 4.42 -16.97
C LEU A 330 -8.37 3.31 -16.81
N LEU A 331 -7.11 3.58 -17.14
CA LEU A 331 -6.03 2.62 -16.97
C LEU A 331 -5.86 2.21 -15.50
N TRP A 332 -5.88 3.17 -14.57
CA TRP A 332 -5.80 2.89 -13.15
C TRP A 332 -7.02 2.11 -12.64
N MET A 333 -8.23 2.48 -13.06
CA MET A 333 -9.44 1.75 -12.71
C MET A 333 -9.38 0.29 -13.19
N CYS A 334 -8.96 0.05 -14.43
CA CYS A 334 -8.78 -1.30 -14.97
C CYS A 334 -7.73 -2.08 -14.18
N LEU A 335 -6.58 -1.47 -13.87
CA LEU A 335 -5.53 -2.07 -13.03
C LEU A 335 -6.06 -2.43 -11.64
N TRP A 336 -6.80 -1.53 -11.02
CA TRP A 336 -7.34 -1.71 -9.67
C TRP A 336 -8.39 -2.81 -9.62
N LEU A 337 -9.27 -2.89 -10.62
CA LEU A 337 -10.24 -3.97 -10.75
C LEU A 337 -9.56 -5.31 -11.04
N ALA A 338 -8.56 -5.33 -11.92
CA ALA A 338 -7.79 -6.53 -12.23
C ALA A 338 -7.00 -7.04 -11.01
N LEU A 339 -6.46 -6.12 -10.19
CA LEU A 339 -5.84 -6.46 -8.90
C LEU A 339 -6.83 -7.14 -7.95
N GLY A 340 -8.03 -6.55 -7.79
CA GLY A 340 -9.08 -7.11 -6.94
C GLY A 340 -9.54 -8.49 -7.41
N TRP A 341 -9.75 -8.65 -8.73
CA TRP A 341 -10.08 -9.93 -9.33
C TRP A 341 -8.99 -10.99 -9.09
N ARG A 342 -7.72 -10.60 -9.28
CA ARG A 342 -6.59 -11.49 -9.03
C ARG A 342 -6.51 -11.89 -7.56
N ALA A 343 -6.63 -10.95 -6.63
CA ALA A 343 -6.66 -11.21 -5.19
C ALA A 343 -7.82 -12.13 -4.80
N TRP A 344 -9.00 -11.92 -5.37
CA TRP A 344 -10.17 -12.78 -5.16
C TRP A 344 -9.95 -14.21 -5.65
N ARG A 345 -9.37 -14.40 -6.82
CA ARG A 345 -9.04 -15.74 -7.34
C ARG A 345 -8.06 -16.50 -6.44
N HIS A 346 -7.13 -15.78 -5.81
CA HIS A 346 -6.11 -16.34 -4.93
C HIS A 346 -6.43 -16.16 -3.43
N ARG A 347 -7.69 -15.90 -3.07
CA ARG A 347 -8.13 -15.67 -1.68
C ARG A 347 -7.89 -16.84 -0.72
N HIS A 348 -7.60 -18.02 -1.24
CA HIS A 348 -7.25 -19.20 -0.45
C HIS A 348 -5.77 -19.20 -0.01
N GLU A 349 -4.92 -18.42 -0.68
CA GLU A 349 -3.54 -18.20 -0.29
C GLU A 349 -3.47 -17.10 0.79
N THR A 350 -2.57 -17.24 1.77
CA THR A 350 -2.45 -16.22 2.84
C THR A 350 -2.05 -14.85 2.28
N VAL A 351 -1.11 -14.80 1.33
CA VAL A 351 -0.73 -13.55 0.65
C VAL A 351 -1.90 -12.99 -0.16
N GLY A 352 -2.71 -13.86 -0.79
CA GLY A 352 -3.92 -13.46 -1.51
C GLY A 352 -4.93 -12.77 -0.58
N LEU A 353 -5.11 -13.26 0.65
CA LEU A 353 -5.94 -12.60 1.66
C LEU A 353 -5.37 -11.26 2.11
N VAL A 354 -4.03 -11.13 2.24
CA VAL A 354 -3.39 -9.83 2.52
C VAL A 354 -3.68 -8.85 1.39
N VAL A 355 -3.46 -9.26 0.14
CA VAL A 355 -3.71 -8.39 -1.04
C VAL A 355 -5.18 -8.00 -1.13
N LEU A 356 -6.10 -8.95 -0.91
CA LEU A 356 -7.54 -8.69 -0.94
C LEU A 356 -7.97 -7.71 0.16
N GLY A 357 -7.46 -7.90 1.38
CA GLY A 357 -7.73 -6.98 2.50
C GLY A 357 -7.22 -5.57 2.21
N LEU A 358 -6.00 -5.43 1.69
CA LEU A 358 -5.42 -4.15 1.29
C LEU A 358 -6.18 -3.51 0.13
N TRP A 359 -6.63 -4.31 -0.85
CA TRP A 359 -7.42 -3.82 -1.97
C TRP A 359 -8.76 -3.24 -1.52
N VAL A 360 -9.49 -3.94 -0.63
CA VAL A 360 -10.74 -3.45 -0.07
C VAL A 360 -10.50 -2.19 0.75
N PHE A 361 -9.49 -2.22 1.63
CA PHE A 361 -9.12 -1.06 2.45
C PHE A 361 -8.75 0.14 1.59
N GLY A 362 -7.87 -0.04 0.60
CA GLY A 362 -7.46 0.98 -0.33
C GLY A 362 -8.64 1.55 -1.11
N THR A 363 -9.51 0.69 -1.66
CA THR A 363 -10.71 1.11 -2.41
C THR A 363 -11.57 2.10 -1.64
N ILE A 364 -11.73 1.89 -0.34
CA ILE A 364 -12.54 2.78 0.50
C ILE A 364 -11.73 4.01 0.94
N ALA A 365 -10.50 3.81 1.44
CA ALA A 365 -9.70 4.89 2.01
C ALA A 365 -9.37 5.99 1.00
N VAL A 366 -8.98 5.63 -0.24
CA VAL A 366 -8.57 6.59 -1.28
C VAL A 366 -9.73 7.40 -1.88
N GLN A 367 -10.99 7.04 -1.59
CA GLN A 367 -12.16 7.85 -1.98
C GLN A 367 -12.31 9.11 -1.13
N PHE A 368 -11.70 9.13 0.05
CA PHE A 368 -11.95 10.18 1.03
C PHE A 368 -10.69 10.95 1.42
N ASP A 369 -9.53 10.43 1.06
CA ASP A 369 -8.23 11.06 1.28
C ASP A 369 -7.12 10.32 0.51
N LEU A 370 -5.84 10.64 0.75
CA LEU A 370 -4.69 10.06 0.05
C LEU A 370 -4.74 10.30 -1.47
N PRO A 371 -4.89 11.57 -1.88
CA PRO A 371 -5.21 11.90 -3.28
C PRO A 371 -4.09 11.56 -4.26
N HIS A 372 -2.82 11.59 -3.82
CA HIS A 372 -1.69 11.47 -4.72
C HIS A 372 -1.26 10.01 -4.91
N LEU A 373 -1.54 9.47 -6.10
CA LEU A 373 -1.09 8.14 -6.51
C LEU A 373 0.40 8.14 -6.87
N LEU A 374 0.83 9.10 -7.69
CA LEU A 374 2.19 9.26 -8.18
C LEU A 374 2.96 10.23 -7.27
N ASP A 375 3.35 9.78 -6.10
CA ASP A 375 4.00 10.61 -5.09
C ASP A 375 5.21 9.90 -4.48
N SER A 376 5.94 10.62 -3.64
CA SER A 376 7.05 10.10 -2.83
C SER A 376 6.57 8.96 -1.90
N PRO A 377 7.48 8.11 -1.38
CA PRO A 377 7.12 7.04 -0.45
C PRO A 377 6.32 7.54 0.74
N ARG A 378 5.02 7.21 0.78
CA ARG A 378 4.06 7.58 1.82
C ARG A 378 3.22 6.38 2.23
N PRO A 379 2.50 6.43 3.35
CA PRO A 379 1.60 5.34 3.75
C PRO A 379 0.60 4.91 2.68
N GLY A 380 0.21 5.78 1.75
CA GLY A 380 -0.57 5.44 0.56
C GLY A 380 0.05 4.30 -0.27
N TRP A 381 1.38 4.23 -0.37
CA TRP A 381 2.06 3.14 -1.09
C TRP A 381 1.78 1.76 -0.50
N LEU A 382 1.58 1.69 0.80
CA LEU A 382 1.33 0.43 1.50
C LEU A 382 -0.05 -0.15 1.17
N ILE A 383 -0.98 0.69 0.69
CA ILE A 383 -2.34 0.29 0.35
C ILE A 383 -2.64 0.36 -1.16
N THR A 384 -1.72 0.90 -1.97
CA THR A 384 -1.87 0.99 -3.44
C THR A 384 -0.80 0.18 -4.17
N TRP A 385 0.47 0.56 -4.08
CA TRP A 385 1.58 -0.05 -4.82
C TRP A 385 2.04 -1.39 -4.25
N LEU A 386 2.04 -1.54 -2.91
CA LEU A 386 2.44 -2.79 -2.28
C LEU A 386 1.49 -3.97 -2.61
N PRO A 387 0.14 -3.83 -2.57
CA PRO A 387 -0.73 -4.92 -3.01
C PRO A 387 -0.56 -5.26 -4.49
N LEU A 388 -0.27 -4.30 -5.38
CA LEU A 388 0.10 -4.59 -6.77
C LEU A 388 1.38 -5.43 -6.84
N ALA A 389 2.44 -5.04 -6.11
CA ALA A 389 3.68 -5.80 -6.05
C ALA A 389 3.48 -7.22 -5.51
N LEU A 390 2.77 -7.37 -4.38
CA LEU A 390 2.47 -8.68 -3.79
C LEU A 390 1.63 -9.55 -4.71
N SER A 391 0.73 -8.97 -5.50
CA SER A 391 -0.10 -9.72 -6.44
C SER A 391 0.71 -10.48 -7.49
N THR A 392 1.91 -10.02 -7.82
CA THR A 392 2.79 -10.69 -8.78
C THR A 392 3.30 -12.05 -8.29
N THR A 393 3.24 -12.29 -6.98
CA THR A 393 3.69 -13.56 -6.36
C THR A 393 2.59 -14.61 -6.28
N LEU A 394 1.32 -14.22 -6.50
CA LEU A 394 0.15 -15.11 -6.38
C LEU A 394 0.10 -16.15 -7.49
N GLY A 395 -0.33 -17.37 -7.16
CA GLY A 395 -0.49 -18.48 -8.09
C GLY A 395 0.84 -19.12 -8.52
N ARG A 396 1.94 -18.82 -7.86
CA ARG A 396 3.22 -19.49 -8.11
C ARG A 396 3.37 -20.71 -7.23
N PRO A 397 3.82 -21.86 -7.77
CA PRO A 397 4.11 -23.02 -6.94
C PRO A 397 5.15 -22.65 -5.87
N VAL A 398 4.87 -23.05 -4.63
CA VAL A 398 5.86 -22.99 -3.56
C VAL A 398 7.01 -23.92 -3.97
N ALA A 399 8.24 -23.40 -4.06
CA ALA A 399 9.40 -24.25 -4.27
C ALA A 399 9.50 -25.22 -3.07
N VAL A 400 9.05 -26.44 -3.27
CA VAL A 400 9.25 -27.53 -2.31
C VAL A 400 10.74 -27.78 -2.27
N LYS A 401 11.38 -27.57 -1.11
CA LYS A 401 12.75 -27.99 -0.89
C LYS A 401 12.77 -29.51 -1.10
N PRO A 402 13.63 -30.06 -1.98
CA PRO A 402 13.74 -31.51 -2.07
C PRO A 402 14.01 -32.03 -0.66
N ALA A 403 13.25 -33.02 -0.22
CA ALA A 403 13.58 -33.80 0.96
C ALA A 403 14.99 -34.34 0.70
N ASN A 404 15.95 -33.89 1.49
CA ASN A 404 17.26 -34.53 1.52
C ASN A 404 16.98 -35.95 1.98
N ASP A 405 17.18 -36.90 1.07
CA ASP A 405 17.24 -38.30 1.42
C ASP A 405 18.22 -38.44 2.62
N ALA A 406 17.66 -38.97 3.70
CA ALA A 406 18.39 -39.27 4.91
C ALA A 406 19.29 -40.48 4.69
#